data_dde4319c2e8d6a4d47fcbaf4aa8a8cbb
#
_entry.id   dde4319c2e8d6a4d47fcbaf4aa8a8cbb
#
_cell.length_a   1.000
_cell.length_b   1.000
_cell.length_c   1.000
_cell.angle_alpha   90.00
_cell.angle_beta   90.00
_cell.angle_gamma   90.00
#
_symmetry.space_group_name_H-M   'P 1'
#
loop_
_entity.id
_entity.type
_entity.pdbx_description
1 polymer ?
#
loop_
_entity_poly.entity_id
_entity_poly.type
_entity_poly.pdbx_seq_one_letter_code
_entity_poly.pdbx_strand_id
1 'polypeptide(L)'
;MVNYSLLSFILRGERRKVILLCLDEPKIPKEIASECNVSIHNVSKSLKELVDKGLIRCKNKEDKFFRFYELTKKGRELKKDIISKKIIIKNSKSKE
;
A
#
# COMPACT_ATOMS: atom_id res chain seq x y z
N MET A 1 -17.18 -3.65 3.32
CA MET A 1 -16.90 -4.87 4.10
C MET A 1 -15.42 -5.16 4.15
N VAL A 2 -14.92 -5.49 5.34
CA VAL A 2 -13.47 -5.73 5.53
C VAL A 2 -13.08 -7.12 5.07
N ASN A 3 -12.02 -7.20 4.27
CA ASN A 3 -11.44 -8.49 3.88
C ASN A 3 -10.30 -8.78 4.85
N TYR A 4 -10.57 -9.63 5.83
CA TYR A 4 -9.60 -9.94 6.89
C TYR A 4 -8.35 -10.62 6.38
N SER A 5 -8.47 -11.41 5.32
CA SER A 5 -7.32 -12.08 4.72
C SER A 5 -6.33 -11.08 4.16
N LEU A 6 -6.83 -10.09 3.42
CA LEU A 6 -5.99 -9.04 2.85
C LEU A 6 -5.46 -8.11 3.93
N LEU A 7 -6.30 -7.80 4.92
CA LEU A 7 -5.89 -6.96 6.03
C LEU A 7 -4.74 -7.61 6.79
N SER A 8 -4.84 -8.91 7.06
CA SER A 8 -3.78 -9.65 7.74
C SER A 8 -2.49 -9.66 6.92
N PHE A 9 -2.62 -9.86 5.60
CA PHE A 9 -1.47 -9.84 4.69
C PHE A 9 -0.72 -8.50 4.78
N ILE A 10 -1.46 -7.40 4.80
CA ILE A 10 -0.86 -6.06 4.87
C ILE A 10 -0.25 -5.80 6.24
N LEU A 11 -0.97 -6.14 7.30
CA LEU A 11 -0.50 -5.84 8.67
C LEU A 11 0.72 -6.65 9.07
N ARG A 12 0.94 -7.81 8.45
CA ARG A 12 2.12 -8.62 8.73
C ARG A 12 3.35 -8.14 7.97
N GLY A 13 3.18 -7.29 6.99
CA GLY A 13 4.30 -6.77 6.21
C GLY A 13 4.40 -5.26 6.36
N GLU A 14 5.32 -4.78 7.18
CA GLU A 14 5.46 -3.35 7.45
C GLU A 14 5.69 -2.56 6.15
N ARG A 15 6.54 -3.06 5.27
CA ARG A 15 6.82 -2.39 4.00
C ARG A 15 5.60 -2.33 3.09
N ARG A 16 4.83 -3.41 3.05
CA ARG A 16 3.59 -3.46 2.25
C ARG A 16 2.61 -2.42 2.73
N LYS A 17 2.46 -2.32 4.04
CA LYS A 17 1.55 -1.37 4.67
C LYS A 17 1.96 0.06 4.36
N VAL A 18 3.23 0.38 4.55
CA VAL A 18 3.74 1.72 4.30
C VAL A 18 3.53 2.12 2.84
N ILE A 19 3.84 1.23 1.92
CA ILE A 19 3.70 1.49 0.49
C ILE A 19 2.23 1.67 0.12
N LEU A 20 1.36 0.82 0.62
CA LEU A 20 -0.07 0.93 0.35
C LEU A 20 -0.62 2.28 0.81
N LEU A 21 -0.24 2.70 2.00
CA LEU A 21 -0.70 3.97 2.56
C LEU A 21 -0.10 5.18 1.84
N CYS A 22 1.05 5.01 1.20
CA CYS A 22 1.75 6.08 0.50
C CYS A 22 1.19 6.34 -0.90
N LEU A 23 0.45 5.39 -1.45
CA LEU A 23 -0.07 5.48 -2.82
C LEU A 23 -1.42 6.19 -2.87
N ASP A 24 -1.42 7.48 -2.59
CA ASP A 24 -2.60 8.32 -2.74
C ASP A 24 -2.75 8.80 -4.18
N GLU A 25 -1.71 8.69 -4.98
CA GLU A 25 -1.72 8.98 -6.41
C GLU A 25 -0.72 8.06 -7.11
N PRO A 26 -0.79 7.92 -8.44
CA PRO A 26 0.15 7.05 -9.16
C PRO A 26 1.59 7.51 -8.96
N LYS A 27 2.47 6.56 -8.68
CA LYS A 27 3.89 6.85 -8.43
C LYS A 27 4.78 5.80 -9.06
N ILE A 28 5.99 6.21 -9.43
CA ILE A 28 7.01 5.27 -9.90
C ILE A 28 7.75 4.71 -8.68
N PRO A 29 8.38 3.53 -8.81
CA PRO A 29 9.06 2.88 -7.67
C PRO A 29 10.09 3.78 -6.99
N LYS A 30 10.80 4.58 -7.77
CA LYS A 30 11.82 5.49 -7.24
C LYS A 30 11.21 6.52 -6.29
N GLU A 31 10.05 7.06 -6.65
CA GLU A 31 9.33 8.00 -5.80
C GLU A 31 8.85 7.33 -4.52
N ILE A 32 8.35 6.10 -4.65
CA ILE A 32 7.88 5.34 -3.50
C ILE A 32 9.03 5.07 -2.55
N ALA A 33 10.18 4.66 -3.09
CA ALA A 33 11.37 4.38 -2.29
C ALA A 33 11.79 5.60 -1.50
N SER A 34 11.80 6.76 -2.14
CA SER A 34 12.18 8.00 -1.50
C SER A 34 11.19 8.43 -0.42
N GLU A 35 9.91 8.43 -0.75
CA GLU A 35 8.88 8.89 0.19
C GLU A 35 8.68 7.97 1.37
N CYS A 36 8.81 6.66 1.14
CA CYS A 36 8.60 5.68 2.20
C CYS A 36 9.88 5.35 2.95
N ASN A 37 11.01 5.88 2.50
CA ASN A 37 12.31 5.59 3.08
C ASN A 37 12.60 4.09 3.09
N VAL A 38 12.34 3.45 1.94
CA VAL A 38 12.55 2.02 1.73
C VAL A 38 13.47 1.85 0.53
N SER A 39 14.38 0.87 0.57
CA SER A 39 15.28 0.64 -0.55
C SER A 39 14.50 0.27 -1.81
N ILE A 40 15.03 0.62 -2.97
CA ILE A 40 14.37 0.33 -4.24
C ILE A 40 14.16 -1.18 -4.43
N HIS A 41 15.08 -1.97 -3.94
CA HIS A 41 14.97 -3.43 -4.00
C HIS A 41 13.74 -3.92 -3.22
N ASN A 42 13.57 -3.40 -2.01
CA ASN A 42 12.43 -3.78 -1.17
C ASN A 42 11.13 -3.24 -1.71
N VAL A 43 11.15 -2.04 -2.31
CA VAL A 43 9.97 -1.49 -2.97
C VAL A 43 9.51 -2.41 -4.10
N SER A 44 10.46 -2.81 -4.96
CA SER A 44 10.13 -3.69 -6.09
C SER A 44 9.50 -5.00 -5.62
N LYS A 45 10.05 -5.58 -4.57
CA LYS A 45 9.55 -6.82 -4.01
C LYS A 45 8.12 -6.65 -3.47
N SER A 46 7.91 -5.58 -2.70
CA SER A 46 6.60 -5.31 -2.11
C SER A 46 5.55 -4.97 -3.17
N LEU A 47 5.94 -4.21 -4.20
CA LEU A 47 5.03 -3.89 -5.30
C LEU A 47 4.55 -5.16 -5.99
N LYS A 48 5.46 -6.10 -6.22
CA LYS A 48 5.10 -7.36 -6.85
C LYS A 48 4.08 -8.12 -6.01
N GLU A 49 4.30 -8.17 -4.71
CA GLU A 49 3.38 -8.82 -3.78
C GLU A 49 2.01 -8.16 -3.78
N LEU A 50 1.99 -6.83 -3.79
CA LEU A 50 0.74 -6.08 -3.80
C LEU A 50 -0.03 -6.25 -5.11
N VAL A 51 0.69 -6.29 -6.23
CA VAL A 51 0.07 -6.56 -7.54
C VAL A 51 -0.56 -7.95 -7.55
N ASP A 52 0.17 -8.94 -7.02
CA ASP A 52 -0.32 -10.32 -6.98
C ASP A 52 -1.62 -10.44 -6.18
N LYS A 53 -1.79 -9.60 -5.17
CA LYS A 53 -3.00 -9.60 -4.36
C LYS A 53 -4.10 -8.71 -4.92
N GLY A 54 -3.85 -8.06 -6.04
CA GLY A 54 -4.83 -7.21 -6.69
C GLY A 54 -5.08 -5.89 -5.97
N LEU A 55 -4.15 -5.46 -5.12
CA LEU A 55 -4.29 -4.22 -4.36
C LEU A 55 -3.76 -3.01 -5.08
N ILE A 56 -2.80 -3.20 -5.95
CA ILE A 56 -2.26 -2.15 -6.81
C ILE A 56 -2.14 -2.69 -8.23
N ARG A 57 -1.96 -1.77 -9.18
CA ARG A 57 -1.73 -2.15 -10.56
C ARG A 57 -0.75 -1.19 -11.21
N CYS A 58 -0.09 -1.65 -12.25
CA CYS A 58 0.76 -0.80 -13.07
C CYS A 58 -0.14 -0.09 -14.09
N LYS A 59 -0.14 1.22 -14.06
CA LYS A 59 -1.00 2.02 -14.92
C LYS A 59 -0.57 1.97 -16.39
N ASN A 60 0.74 1.87 -16.63
CA ASN A 60 1.32 1.90 -17.98
C ASN A 60 2.33 0.78 -18.17
N LYS A 61 1.83 -0.45 -18.26
CA LYS A 61 2.67 -1.66 -18.37
C LYS A 61 3.63 -1.64 -19.54
N GLU A 62 3.30 -0.92 -20.59
CA GLU A 62 4.10 -0.86 -21.80
C GLU A 62 5.39 -0.07 -21.63
N ASP A 63 5.42 0.83 -20.67
CA ASP A 63 6.60 1.63 -20.40
C ASP A 63 7.60 0.79 -19.59
N LYS A 64 8.84 0.72 -20.05
CA LYS A 64 9.87 -0.06 -19.39
C LYS A 64 10.61 0.71 -18.31
N PHE A 65 10.58 2.03 -18.37
CA PHE A 65 11.40 2.86 -17.50
C PHE A 65 10.60 3.58 -16.43
N PHE A 66 9.43 4.09 -16.79
CA PHE A 66 8.62 4.87 -15.86
C PHE A 66 7.26 4.23 -15.68
N ARG A 67 7.23 3.15 -14.89
CA ARG A 67 5.99 2.44 -14.60
C ARG A 67 5.35 3.05 -13.38
N PHE A 68 4.15 3.62 -13.58
CA PHE A 68 3.37 4.19 -12.49
C PHE A 68 2.47 3.13 -11.89
N TYR A 69 2.53 3.02 -10.57
CA TYR A 69 1.69 2.10 -9.82
C TYR A 69 0.62 2.90 -9.08
N GLU A 70 -0.57 2.36 -9.03
CA GLU A 70 -1.70 3.01 -8.36
C GLU A 70 -2.55 1.97 -7.65
N LEU A 71 -3.34 2.44 -6.68
CA LEU A 71 -4.25 1.56 -5.96
C LEU A 71 -5.39 1.13 -6.86
N THR A 72 -5.78 -0.14 -6.75
CA THR A 72 -7.02 -0.61 -7.35
C THR A 72 -8.16 -0.22 -6.42
N LYS A 73 -9.40 -0.46 -6.84
CA LYS A 73 -10.56 -0.24 -5.98
C LYS A 73 -10.41 -1.01 -4.67
N LYS A 74 -9.98 -2.27 -4.78
CA LYS A 74 -9.74 -3.13 -3.62
C LYS A 74 -8.66 -2.54 -2.71
N GLY A 75 -7.59 -2.02 -3.30
CA GLY A 75 -6.52 -1.39 -2.53
C GLY A 75 -6.99 -0.15 -1.79
N ARG A 76 -7.81 0.67 -2.44
CA ARG A 76 -8.35 1.87 -1.81
C ARG A 76 -9.26 1.53 -0.65
N GLU A 77 -10.07 0.50 -0.79
CA GLU A 77 -10.97 0.05 0.27
C GLU A 77 -10.17 -0.46 1.47
N LEU A 78 -9.12 -1.23 1.20
CA LEU A 78 -8.27 -1.75 2.26
C LEU A 78 -7.55 -0.62 2.99
N LYS A 79 -7.07 0.37 2.26
CA LYS A 79 -6.42 1.54 2.84
C LYS A 79 -7.39 2.26 3.79
N LYS A 80 -8.63 2.43 3.39
CA LYS A 80 -9.66 3.04 4.24
C LYS A 80 -9.85 2.26 5.52
N ASP A 81 -9.91 0.94 5.42
CA ASP A 81 -10.10 0.08 6.58
C ASP A 81 -8.94 0.21 7.56
N ILE A 82 -7.72 0.27 7.06
CA ILE A 82 -6.54 0.41 7.89
C ILE A 82 -6.55 1.75 8.61
N ILE A 83 -6.86 2.82 7.89
CA ILE A 83 -6.91 4.16 8.45
C ILE A 83 -8.00 4.26 9.53
N SER A 84 -9.17 3.69 9.26
CA SER A 84 -10.28 3.69 10.21
C SER A 84 -9.92 2.97 11.50
N LYS A 85 -9.31 1.80 11.39
CA LYS A 85 -8.88 1.04 12.55
C LYS A 85 -7.84 1.78 13.36
N LYS A 86 -6.91 2.42 12.68
CA LYS A 86 -5.87 3.20 13.34
C LYS A 86 -6.47 4.35 14.13
N ILE A 87 -7.46 5.02 13.55
CA ILE A 87 -8.16 6.13 14.22
C ILE A 87 -8.92 5.62 15.44
N ILE A 88 -9.62 4.52 15.33
CA ILE A 88 -10.37 3.92 16.43
C ILE A 88 -9.44 3.53 17.58
N ILE A 89 -8.33 2.89 17.28
CA ILE A 89 -7.35 2.50 18.27
C ILE A 89 -6.79 3.73 18.99
N LYS A 90 -6.49 4.76 18.21
CA LYS A 90 -5.96 6.01 18.74
C LYS A 90 -6.94 6.68 19.69
N ASN A 91 -8.22 6.70 19.32
CA ASN A 91 -9.26 7.26 20.15
C ASN A 91 -9.41 6.49 21.46
N SER A 92 -9.33 5.19 21.40
CA SER A 92 -9.40 4.35 22.59
C SER A 92 -8.28 4.69 23.57
N LYS A 93 -7.07 4.88 23.04
CA LYS A 93 -5.93 5.24 23.89
C LYS A 93 -6.09 6.62 24.50
N SER A 94 -6.64 7.55 23.76
CA SER A 94 -6.78 8.91 24.27
C SER A 94 -7.81 9.02 25.38
N LYS A 95 -8.69 8.06 25.51
CA LYS A 95 -9.68 8.04 26.58
C LYS A 95 -9.09 7.54 27.88
N GLU A 96 -7.98 6.91 27.81
CA GLU A 96 -7.30 6.42 28.99
C GLU A 96 -6.54 7.55 29.67
#